data_43c068b8cdbd7c715918283e71f2da69
#
_entry.id   43c068b8cdbd7c715918283e71f2da69
#
_cell.length_a   1.000
_cell.length_b   1.000
_cell.length_c   1.000
_cell.angle_alpha   90.00
_cell.angle_beta   90.00
_cell.angle_gamma   90.00
#
_symmetry.space_group_name_H-M   'P 1'
#
loop_
_entity.id
_entity.type
_entity.pdbx_description
1 polymer ?
#
loop_
_entity_poly.entity_id
_entity_poly.type
_entity_poly.pdbx_seq_one_letter_code
_entity_poly.pdbx_strand_id
1 'polypeptide(L)'
;MVGHLGYPKSGAGAFIQAAGFESFLRLFETGRCWVKLTGPYRISSAPGMPYPDVTPLAQRLAGVNPERLLWGTDWPHVMNKKPMPNDGDLSDLIAAWLPDAGVRERVLVSNPATLYRFADAELLAAA
;
A
#
# COMPACT_ATOMS: atom_id res chain seq x y z
N MET A 1 -6.84 8.05 7.70
CA MET A 1 -6.00 6.95 7.15
C MET A 1 -6.88 5.87 6.56
N VAL A 2 -6.53 5.39 5.38
CA VAL A 2 -7.27 4.36 4.64
C VAL A 2 -6.42 3.10 4.57
N GLY A 3 -6.91 2.00 5.13
CA GLY A 3 -6.20 0.72 5.13
C GLY A 3 -6.42 -0.09 3.84
N HIS A 4 -5.53 -1.07 3.62
CA HIS A 4 -5.68 -2.11 2.60
C HIS A 4 -6.08 -1.59 1.21
N LEU A 5 -5.35 -0.61 0.69
CA LEU A 5 -5.56 -0.01 -0.64
C LEU A 5 -7.01 0.49 -0.86
N GLY A 6 -7.70 0.93 0.18
CA GLY A 6 -9.10 1.35 0.11
C GLY A 6 -10.10 0.27 0.49
N TYR A 7 -9.65 -0.95 0.73
CA TYR A 7 -10.47 -2.12 1.10
C TYR A 7 -11.74 -2.29 0.25
N PRO A 8 -11.61 -2.36 -1.07
CA PRO A 8 -12.77 -2.45 -1.96
C PRO A 8 -13.51 -3.78 -1.77
N LYS A 9 -14.78 -3.72 -1.41
CA LYS A 9 -15.62 -4.92 -1.23
C LYS A 9 -15.83 -5.70 -2.51
N SER A 10 -15.75 -5.03 -3.65
CA SER A 10 -15.86 -5.63 -4.98
C SER A 10 -14.60 -6.35 -5.46
N GLY A 11 -13.51 -6.27 -4.67
CA GLY A 11 -12.19 -6.73 -5.09
C GLY A 11 -11.39 -5.68 -5.87
N ALA A 12 -10.06 -5.86 -5.93
CA ALA A 12 -9.14 -4.88 -6.51
C ALA A 12 -9.42 -4.62 -8.00
N GLY A 13 -9.61 -5.67 -8.79
CA GLY A 13 -9.83 -5.54 -10.23
C GLY A 13 -11.15 -4.84 -10.59
N ALA A 14 -12.24 -5.14 -9.89
CA ALA A 14 -13.51 -4.48 -10.09
C ALA A 14 -13.52 -3.04 -9.59
N PHE A 15 -12.79 -2.74 -8.52
CA PHE A 15 -12.72 -1.41 -7.94
C PHE A 15 -12.12 -0.38 -8.88
N ILE A 16 -11.05 -0.73 -9.60
CA ILE A 16 -10.41 0.15 -10.57
C ILE A 16 -11.40 0.61 -11.67
N GLN A 17 -12.37 -0.24 -12.02
CA GLN A 17 -13.38 0.05 -13.03
C GLN A 17 -14.62 0.76 -12.46
N ALA A 18 -14.72 0.88 -11.13
CA ALA A 18 -15.89 1.47 -10.50
C ALA A 18 -15.84 3.00 -10.49
N ALA A 19 -17.00 3.65 -10.68
CA ALA A 19 -17.11 5.11 -10.64
C ALA A 19 -16.62 5.71 -9.29
N GLY A 20 -16.76 4.96 -8.20
CA GLY A 20 -16.27 5.36 -6.88
C GLY A 20 -14.75 5.45 -6.78
N PHE A 21 -14.03 4.73 -7.62
CA PHE A 21 -12.56 4.76 -7.63
C PHE A 21 -12.03 6.15 -8.02
N GLU A 22 -12.58 6.77 -9.04
CA GLU A 22 -12.18 8.13 -9.44
C GLU A 22 -12.46 9.16 -8.33
N SER A 23 -13.56 9.00 -7.59
CA SER A 23 -13.86 9.85 -6.43
C SER A 23 -12.85 9.64 -5.30
N PHE A 24 -12.45 8.40 -5.06
CA PHE A 24 -11.40 8.06 -4.10
C PHE A 24 -10.05 8.66 -4.52
N LEU A 25 -9.68 8.56 -5.80
CA LEU A 25 -8.42 9.15 -6.30
C LEU A 25 -8.41 10.67 -6.14
N ARG A 26 -9.52 11.36 -6.44
CA ARG A 26 -9.61 12.82 -6.23
C ARG A 26 -9.42 13.20 -4.76
N LEU A 27 -10.01 12.44 -3.83
CA LEU A 27 -9.77 12.65 -2.41
C LEU A 27 -8.30 12.40 -2.04
N PHE A 28 -7.73 11.33 -2.55
CA PHE A 28 -6.33 10.97 -2.27
C PHE A 28 -5.34 12.00 -2.83
N GLU A 29 -5.60 12.54 -4.00
CA GLU A 29 -4.81 13.61 -4.64
C GLU A 29 -4.71 14.86 -3.76
N THR A 30 -5.74 15.17 -2.98
CA THR A 30 -5.73 16.34 -2.08
C THR A 30 -4.67 16.28 -0.99
N GLY A 31 -4.06 15.10 -0.73
CA GLY A 31 -3.13 14.89 0.36
C GLY A 31 -3.76 14.83 1.75
N ARG A 32 -5.09 14.89 1.86
CA ARG A 32 -5.81 14.86 3.15
C ARG A 32 -5.92 13.49 3.77
N CYS A 33 -5.61 12.44 3.03
CA CYS A 33 -5.64 11.09 3.56
C CYS A 33 -4.35 10.34 3.24
N TRP A 34 -4.01 9.42 4.12
CA TRP A 34 -2.95 8.43 3.93
C TRP A 34 -3.58 7.13 3.50
N VAL A 35 -2.92 6.40 2.60
CA VAL A 35 -3.36 5.08 2.15
C VAL A 35 -2.27 4.06 2.44
N LYS A 36 -2.66 2.93 3.02
CA LYS A 36 -1.75 1.82 3.30
C LYS A 36 -1.81 0.78 2.18
N LEU A 37 -0.67 0.49 1.60
CA LEU A 37 -0.46 -0.65 0.70
C LEU A 37 -0.21 -1.91 1.55
N THR A 38 -1.27 -2.46 2.11
CA THR A 38 -1.22 -3.60 3.04
C THR A 38 -2.29 -4.63 2.72
N GLY A 39 -2.11 -5.86 3.14
CA GLY A 39 -3.12 -6.91 3.08
C GLY A 39 -3.68 -7.20 1.69
N PRO A 40 -2.86 -7.45 0.65
CA PRO A 40 -3.36 -7.69 -0.70
C PRO A 40 -4.29 -8.89 -0.80
N TYR A 41 -4.09 -9.90 0.01
CA TYR A 41 -4.95 -11.08 0.09
C TYR A 41 -6.40 -10.77 0.49
N ARG A 42 -6.65 -9.63 1.14
CA ARG A 42 -8.00 -9.20 1.57
C ARG A 42 -8.86 -8.71 0.40
N ILE A 43 -8.23 -8.22 -0.64
CA ILE A 43 -8.91 -7.59 -1.78
C ILE A 43 -8.65 -8.27 -3.11
N SER A 44 -7.70 -9.21 -3.17
CA SER A 44 -7.42 -9.98 -4.37
C SER A 44 -8.45 -11.06 -4.60
N SER A 45 -8.81 -11.30 -5.85
CA SER A 45 -9.57 -12.47 -6.30
C SER A 45 -8.69 -13.71 -6.47
N ALA A 46 -7.36 -13.54 -6.49
CA ALA A 46 -6.43 -14.66 -6.61
C ALA A 46 -6.44 -15.55 -5.36
N PRO A 47 -6.24 -16.86 -5.50
CA PRO A 47 -6.25 -17.79 -4.36
C PRO A 47 -5.02 -17.63 -3.44
N GLY A 48 -3.96 -16.97 -3.90
CA GLY A 48 -2.71 -16.75 -3.18
C GLY A 48 -1.78 -15.81 -3.93
N MET A 49 -0.54 -15.73 -3.43
CA MET A 49 0.53 -14.95 -4.08
C MET A 49 0.66 -15.26 -5.58
N PRO A 50 1.02 -14.27 -6.41
CA PRO A 50 1.46 -12.89 -6.09
C PRO A 50 0.35 -11.83 -6.16
N TYR A 51 -0.92 -12.15 -6.13
CA TYR A 51 -2.06 -11.22 -6.17
C TYR A 51 -2.01 -10.24 -7.35
N PRO A 52 -2.00 -10.73 -8.60
CA PRO A 52 -1.72 -9.91 -9.79
C PRO A 52 -2.77 -8.82 -10.05
N ASP A 53 -4.00 -9.01 -9.57
CA ASP A 53 -5.09 -8.04 -9.69
C ASP A 53 -4.92 -6.82 -8.76
N VAL A 54 -4.04 -6.90 -7.76
CA VAL A 54 -3.74 -5.80 -6.83
C VAL A 54 -2.68 -4.85 -7.40
N THR A 55 -1.76 -5.35 -8.20
CA THR A 55 -0.65 -4.56 -8.76
C THR A 55 -1.11 -3.29 -9.49
N PRO A 56 -2.10 -3.32 -10.41
CA PRO A 56 -2.57 -2.10 -11.08
C PRO A 56 -3.15 -1.07 -10.11
N LEU A 57 -3.83 -1.52 -9.05
CA LEU A 57 -4.38 -0.63 -8.02
C LEU A 57 -3.25 0.09 -7.26
N ALA A 58 -2.23 -0.65 -6.83
CA ALA A 58 -1.08 -0.09 -6.13
C ALA A 58 -0.32 0.92 -7.00
N GLN A 59 -0.08 0.58 -8.27
CA GLN A 59 0.58 1.46 -9.23
C GLN A 59 -0.23 2.72 -9.51
N ARG A 60 -1.55 2.61 -9.61
CA ARG A 60 -2.43 3.77 -9.82
C ARG A 60 -2.37 4.73 -8.63
N LEU A 61 -2.41 4.22 -7.40
CA LEU A 61 -2.27 5.03 -6.19
C LEU A 61 -0.90 5.72 -6.12
N ALA A 62 0.18 5.01 -6.45
CA ALA A 62 1.52 5.56 -6.49
C ALA A 62 1.67 6.68 -7.54
N GLY A 63 0.99 6.56 -8.67
CA GLY A 63 0.98 7.58 -9.72
C GLY A 63 0.22 8.85 -9.33
N VAL A 64 -0.75 8.75 -8.40
CA VAL A 64 -1.55 9.90 -7.95
C VAL A 64 -0.86 10.67 -6.83
N ASN A 65 -0.47 9.99 -5.75
CA ASN A 65 0.15 10.68 -4.62
C ASN A 65 1.10 9.77 -3.83
N PRO A 66 2.34 9.60 -4.29
CA PRO A 66 3.31 8.75 -3.60
C PRO A 66 3.69 9.28 -2.21
N GLU A 67 3.45 10.55 -1.91
CA GLU A 67 3.80 11.17 -0.62
C GLU A 67 2.81 10.84 0.49
N ARG A 68 1.72 10.17 0.18
CA ARG A 68 0.68 9.78 1.14
C ARG A 68 0.46 8.27 1.18
N LEU A 69 1.44 7.50 0.71
CA LEU A 69 1.43 6.05 0.76
C LEU A 69 2.30 5.53 1.90
N LEU A 70 1.85 4.46 2.50
CA LEU A 70 2.57 3.64 3.46
C LEU A 70 2.53 2.19 3.01
N TRP A 71 3.48 1.39 3.44
CA TRP A 71 3.49 -0.04 3.22
C TRP A 71 3.64 -0.80 4.54
N GLY A 72 3.14 -2.03 4.57
CA GLY A 72 3.32 -2.97 5.66
C GLY A 72 2.82 -4.36 5.27
N THR A 73 3.26 -5.39 6.00
CA THR A 73 2.91 -6.78 5.74
C THR A 73 1.49 -7.14 6.18
N ASP A 74 0.89 -6.34 7.08
CA ASP A 74 -0.36 -6.64 7.77
C ASP A 74 -0.23 -7.83 8.76
N TRP A 75 1.02 -8.11 9.20
CA TRP A 75 1.25 -9.11 10.23
C TRP A 75 0.40 -8.79 11.50
N PRO A 76 -0.23 -9.73 12.16
CA PRO A 76 -0.13 -11.19 11.98
C PRO A 76 -1.19 -11.81 11.06
N HIS A 77 -1.67 -11.09 10.06
CA HIS A 77 -2.60 -11.55 9.02
C HIS A 77 -3.93 -12.09 9.59
N VAL A 78 -4.47 -11.40 10.58
CA VAL A 78 -5.69 -11.82 11.28
C VAL A 78 -6.86 -11.97 10.30
N MET A 79 -7.68 -12.98 10.53
CA MET A 79 -8.86 -13.29 9.71
C MET A 79 -8.56 -13.62 8.25
N ASN A 80 -7.32 -13.92 7.90
CA ASN A 80 -6.97 -14.37 6.56
C ASN A 80 -7.51 -15.80 6.34
N LYS A 81 -8.33 -15.96 5.30
CA LYS A 81 -8.91 -17.26 4.90
C LYS A 81 -8.17 -17.93 3.74
N LYS A 82 -7.18 -17.25 3.17
CA LYS A 82 -6.32 -17.76 2.10
C LYS A 82 -5.04 -18.35 2.69
N PRO A 83 -4.22 -19.06 1.90
CA PRO A 83 -2.91 -19.47 2.34
C PRO A 83 -2.15 -18.29 2.95
N MET A 84 -1.56 -18.50 4.14
CA MET A 84 -0.80 -17.47 4.84
C MET A 84 0.38 -17.02 4.00
N PRO A 85 0.49 -15.74 3.63
CA PRO A 85 1.65 -15.26 2.89
C PRO A 85 2.88 -15.22 3.80
N ASN A 86 4.05 -15.41 3.22
CA ASN A 86 5.33 -15.12 3.86
C ASN A 86 5.57 -13.60 3.76
N ASP A 87 6.02 -12.98 4.84
CA ASP A 87 6.27 -11.53 4.87
C ASP A 87 7.41 -11.11 3.92
N GLY A 88 8.39 -11.99 3.69
CA GLY A 88 9.42 -11.77 2.68
C GLY A 88 8.85 -11.70 1.27
N ASP A 89 7.95 -12.64 0.93
CA ASP A 89 7.28 -12.65 -0.37
C ASP A 89 6.39 -11.40 -0.55
N LEU A 90 5.72 -10.94 0.50
CA LEU A 90 4.98 -9.68 0.47
C LEU A 90 5.90 -8.47 0.24
N SER A 91 7.07 -8.49 0.84
CA SER A 91 8.12 -7.48 0.61
C SER A 91 8.57 -7.46 -0.85
N ASP A 92 8.72 -8.62 -1.48
CA ASP A 92 9.14 -8.71 -2.88
C ASP A 92 8.12 -8.11 -3.85
N LEU A 93 6.82 -8.09 -3.49
CA LEU A 93 5.79 -7.42 -4.28
C LEU A 93 5.99 -5.91 -4.40
N ILE A 94 6.72 -5.30 -3.47
CA ILE A 94 6.94 -3.85 -3.48
C ILE A 94 7.60 -3.42 -4.79
N ALA A 95 8.54 -4.19 -5.30
CA ALA A 95 9.24 -3.85 -6.55
C ALA A 95 8.28 -3.83 -7.76
N ALA A 96 7.29 -4.70 -7.78
CA ALA A 96 6.26 -4.71 -8.82
C ALA A 96 5.24 -3.57 -8.66
N TRP A 97 4.88 -3.27 -7.42
CA TRP A 97 3.91 -2.20 -7.12
C TRP A 97 4.51 -0.81 -7.31
N LEU A 98 5.78 -0.64 -6.95
CA LEU A 98 6.52 0.61 -6.94
C LEU A 98 7.84 0.42 -7.68
N PRO A 99 7.82 0.39 -9.02
CA PRO A 99 9.02 0.13 -9.82
C PRO A 99 10.09 1.23 -9.69
N ASP A 100 9.69 2.47 -9.38
CA ASP A 100 10.62 3.56 -9.13
C ASP A 100 11.27 3.45 -7.75
N ALA A 101 12.61 3.43 -7.69
CA ALA A 101 13.35 3.27 -6.44
C ALA A 101 13.16 4.45 -5.47
N GLY A 102 13.03 5.67 -5.99
CA GLY A 102 12.78 6.85 -5.17
C GLY A 102 11.39 6.83 -4.53
N VAL A 103 10.39 6.33 -5.26
CA VAL A 103 9.03 6.13 -4.72
C VAL A 103 9.06 5.05 -3.64
N ARG A 104 9.77 3.93 -3.85
CA ARG A 104 9.91 2.88 -2.83
C ARG A 104 10.54 3.41 -1.54
N GLU A 105 11.66 4.14 -1.65
CA GLU A 105 12.31 4.76 -0.49
C GLU A 105 11.33 5.66 0.25
N ARG A 106 10.61 6.51 -0.49
CA ARG A 106 9.63 7.42 0.10
C ARG A 106 8.54 6.68 0.88
N VAL A 107 7.97 5.65 0.30
CA VAL A 107 6.89 4.86 0.91
C VAL A 107 7.37 4.06 2.13
N LEU A 108 8.61 3.57 2.09
CA LEU A 108 9.16 2.73 3.15
C LEU A 108 9.84 3.52 4.27
N VAL A 109 10.36 4.72 3.98
CA VAL A 109 11.19 5.48 4.91
C VAL A 109 10.65 6.88 5.18
N SER A 110 10.64 7.75 4.17
CA SER A 110 10.33 9.17 4.38
C SER A 110 8.89 9.42 4.80
N ASN A 111 7.93 8.72 4.21
CA ASN A 111 6.51 8.88 4.53
C ASN A 111 6.18 8.40 5.96
N PRO A 112 6.58 7.19 6.40
CA PRO A 112 6.36 6.79 7.78
C PRO A 112 7.09 7.69 8.78
N ALA A 113 8.29 8.15 8.48
CA ALA A 113 9.00 9.10 9.33
C ALA A 113 8.21 10.40 9.51
N THR A 114 7.67 10.95 8.43
CA THR A 114 6.84 12.14 8.46
C THR A 114 5.53 11.94 9.23
N LEU A 115 4.82 10.87 8.94
CA LEU A 115 3.50 10.62 9.55
C LEU A 115 3.60 10.32 11.05
N TYR A 116 4.56 9.46 11.42
CA TYR A 116 4.71 8.99 12.79
C TYR A 116 5.72 9.82 13.60
N ARG A 117 6.33 10.84 12.96
CA ARG A 117 7.30 11.74 13.60
C ARG A 117 8.47 11.00 14.20
N PHE A 118 9.03 10.04 13.45
CA PHE A 118 10.27 9.42 13.86
C PHE A 118 11.39 10.46 13.86
N ALA A 119 12.28 10.37 14.85
CA ALA A 119 13.47 11.20 14.90
C ALA A 119 14.34 10.96 13.66
N ASP A 120 14.91 12.01 13.12
CA ASP A 120 15.85 11.90 12.00
C ASP A 120 17.02 10.98 12.38
N ALA A 121 17.53 10.24 11.40
CA ALA A 121 18.65 9.32 11.61
C ALA A 121 19.89 10.03 12.22
N GLU A 122 20.07 11.31 11.93
CA GLU A 122 21.13 12.14 12.52
C GLU A 122 20.97 12.33 14.04
N LEU A 123 19.74 12.46 14.53
CA LEU A 123 19.46 12.53 15.98
C LEU A 123 19.70 11.19 16.67
N LEU A 124 19.42 10.07 16.00
CA LEU A 124 19.70 8.73 16.51
C LEU A 124 21.20 8.42 16.52
N ALA A 125 21.94 8.92 15.53
CA ALA A 125 23.40 8.76 15.47
C ALA A 125 24.15 9.63 16.51
N ALA A 126 23.53 10.73 16.98
CA ALA A 126 24.09 11.63 18.00
C ALA A 126 23.76 11.18 19.43
N ALA A 127 22.87 10.23 19.62
CA ALA A 127 22.50 9.65 20.91
C ALA A 127 23.35 8.41 21.22
#